data_b1cf709efe501753e30c305c163ebe02
#
_entry.id   b1cf709efe501753e30c305c163ebe02
#
_cell.length_a   1.000
_cell.length_b   1.000
_cell.length_c   1.000
_cell.angle_alpha   90.00
_cell.angle_beta   90.00
_cell.angle_gamma   90.00
#
_symmetry.space_group_name_H-M   'P 1'
#
loop_
_entity.id
_entity.type
_entity.pdbx_description
1 polymer ?
#
loop_
_entity_poly.entity_id
_entity_poly.type
_entity_poly.pdbx_seq_one_letter_code
_entity_poly.pdbx_strand_id
1 'polypeptide(L)'
;MITTRPLPAPSPDAAGPPPGWIDVATTIPDAVLDLRYATDRNLTGAPLYRTARCWLREAAAARLAQAAAALRRDGLRLVMWDCYRPPSAQLALWQRVPDRRFVAEPRLDGHGRPIGGSVHSRGGAIDVSLADRAGAPLVMPTDHDDFSGAASGAGATGAARRNLARLRGALTAAGFHPIASEWWHFEAAGTGGAPLVELPD
;
A
#
# COMPACT_ATOMS: atom_id res chain seq x y z
N MET A 1 18.36 -16.92 3.46
CA MET A 1 17.05 -17.37 2.97
C MET A 1 16.01 -16.81 3.93
N ILE A 2 15.27 -15.75 3.55
CA ILE A 2 14.20 -15.19 4.37
C ILE A 2 12.97 -16.04 4.05
N THR A 3 12.60 -16.94 4.97
CA THR A 3 11.35 -17.69 4.89
C THR A 3 10.22 -16.71 5.17
N THR A 4 9.49 -16.32 4.14
CA THR A 4 8.23 -15.60 4.28
C THR A 4 7.22 -16.53 4.94
N ARG A 5 6.98 -16.32 6.23
CA ARG A 5 5.88 -16.98 6.91
C ARG A 5 4.58 -16.41 6.34
N PRO A 6 3.69 -17.24 5.78
CA PRO A 6 2.41 -16.75 5.27
C PRO A 6 1.62 -16.09 6.41
N LEU A 7 0.93 -14.99 6.08
CA LEU A 7 0.00 -14.34 7.00
C LEU A 7 -1.06 -15.37 7.45
N PRO A 8 -1.53 -15.31 8.70
CA PRO A 8 -2.65 -16.14 9.13
C PRO A 8 -3.86 -15.84 8.24
N ALA A 9 -4.61 -16.88 7.88
CA ALA A 9 -5.85 -16.71 7.15
C ALA A 9 -6.78 -15.75 7.92
N PRO A 10 -7.52 -14.86 7.24
CA PRO A 10 -8.46 -13.97 7.90
C PRO A 10 -9.48 -14.80 8.71
N SER A 11 -9.81 -14.30 9.91
CA SER A 11 -10.84 -14.94 10.75
C SER A 11 -12.16 -15.02 9.98
N PRO A 12 -12.88 -16.15 9.98
CA PRO A 12 -14.13 -16.32 9.25
C PRO A 12 -15.25 -15.35 9.70
N ASP A 13 -15.12 -14.74 10.88
CA ASP A 13 -16.11 -13.81 11.45
C ASP A 13 -15.88 -12.33 11.10
N ALA A 14 -14.88 -12.01 10.28
CA ALA A 14 -14.63 -10.63 9.90
C ALA A 14 -15.61 -10.20 8.79
N ALA A 15 -16.48 -9.24 9.09
CA ALA A 15 -17.37 -8.61 8.11
C ALA A 15 -16.59 -8.17 6.87
N GLY A 16 -17.21 -8.31 5.69
CA GLY A 16 -16.66 -7.81 4.43
C GLY A 16 -16.48 -6.28 4.48
N PRO A 17 -15.85 -5.70 3.46
CA PRO A 17 -15.69 -4.24 3.39
C PRO A 17 -17.07 -3.56 3.34
N PRO A 18 -17.21 -2.37 3.94
CA PRO A 18 -18.47 -1.63 3.89
C PRO A 18 -18.79 -1.16 2.45
N PRO A 19 -20.03 -0.73 2.18
CA PRO A 19 -20.42 -0.22 0.86
C PRO A 19 -19.45 0.86 0.35
N GLY A 20 -19.08 0.77 -0.92
CA GLY A 20 -18.11 1.66 -1.58
C GLY A 20 -16.64 1.29 -1.36
N TRP A 21 -16.38 0.15 -0.72
CA TRP A 21 -15.04 -0.41 -0.51
C TRP A 21 -14.94 -1.82 -1.09
N ILE A 22 -13.76 -2.16 -1.55
CA ILE A 22 -13.45 -3.46 -2.15
C ILE A 22 -12.25 -4.08 -1.42
N ASP A 23 -12.34 -5.36 -1.11
CA ASP A 23 -11.16 -6.15 -0.74
C ASP A 23 -10.40 -6.54 -2.02
N VAL A 24 -9.16 -6.12 -2.13
CA VAL A 24 -8.30 -6.39 -3.29
C VAL A 24 -8.15 -7.89 -3.55
N ALA A 25 -8.15 -8.73 -2.51
CA ALA A 25 -8.07 -10.18 -2.66
C ALA A 25 -9.23 -10.77 -3.47
N THR A 26 -10.39 -10.10 -3.51
CA THR A 26 -11.55 -10.55 -4.29
C THR A 26 -11.48 -10.18 -5.77
N THR A 27 -10.83 -9.07 -6.10
CA THR A 27 -10.75 -8.55 -7.48
C THR A 27 -9.42 -8.87 -8.16
N ILE A 28 -8.38 -9.09 -7.37
CA ILE A 28 -7.03 -9.45 -7.84
C ILE A 28 -6.53 -10.65 -7.02
N PRO A 29 -7.10 -11.86 -7.25
CA PRO A 29 -6.85 -13.03 -6.40
C PRO A 29 -5.41 -13.56 -6.49
N ASP A 30 -4.65 -13.13 -7.47
CA ASP A 30 -3.23 -13.46 -7.63
C ASP A 30 -2.29 -12.38 -7.06
N ALA A 31 -2.80 -11.30 -6.46
CA ALA A 31 -1.97 -10.35 -5.72
C ALA A 31 -1.34 -11.03 -4.49
N VAL A 32 -0.07 -10.73 -4.26
CA VAL A 32 0.63 -11.19 -3.05
C VAL A 32 0.36 -10.16 -1.94
N LEU A 33 -0.36 -10.57 -0.90
CA LEU A 33 -0.61 -9.70 0.24
C LEU A 33 0.53 -9.86 1.25
N ASP A 34 1.41 -8.87 1.33
CA ASP A 34 2.52 -8.75 2.27
C ASP A 34 2.35 -7.48 3.11
N LEU A 35 1.18 -7.33 3.74
CA LEU A 35 0.76 -6.11 4.43
C LEU A 35 1.66 -5.84 5.64
N ARG A 36 2.60 -4.92 5.47
CA ARG A 36 3.70 -4.67 6.40
C ARG A 36 3.22 -4.12 7.74
N TYR A 37 2.23 -3.25 7.74
CA TYR A 37 1.70 -2.66 8.97
C TYR A 37 0.75 -3.58 9.75
N ALA A 38 0.33 -4.71 9.18
CA ALA A 38 -0.34 -5.78 9.89
C ALA A 38 0.65 -6.74 10.60
N THR A 39 1.95 -6.52 10.47
CA THR A 39 3.02 -7.33 11.05
C THR A 39 4.03 -6.43 11.78
N ASP A 40 5.05 -7.02 12.38
CA ASP A 40 6.21 -6.32 12.97
C ASP A 40 7.26 -5.91 11.92
N ARG A 41 7.10 -6.31 10.64
CA ARG A 41 8.02 -6.01 9.54
C ARG A 41 7.78 -4.63 8.95
N ASN A 42 7.71 -3.63 9.79
CA ASN A 42 7.56 -2.22 9.43
C ASN A 42 8.47 -1.35 10.30
N LEU A 43 8.50 -0.09 9.99
CA LEU A 43 9.37 0.90 10.63
C LEU A 43 9.13 1.06 12.15
N THR A 44 7.96 0.64 12.68
CA THR A 44 7.66 0.72 14.12
C THR A 44 8.08 -0.52 14.90
N GLY A 45 8.37 -1.63 14.19
CA GLY A 45 8.67 -2.93 14.80
C GLY A 45 7.48 -3.59 15.50
N ALA A 46 6.26 -3.11 15.24
CA ALA A 46 5.03 -3.67 15.81
C ALA A 46 3.86 -3.49 14.83
N PRO A 47 2.84 -4.37 14.85
CA PRO A 47 1.63 -4.17 14.06
C PRO A 47 0.92 -2.87 14.45
N LEU A 48 0.45 -2.12 13.45
CA LEU A 48 -0.32 -0.90 13.62
C LEU A 48 -1.83 -1.12 13.45
N TYR A 49 -2.22 -2.20 12.79
CA TYR A 49 -3.60 -2.66 12.70
C TYR A 49 -3.66 -4.20 12.71
N ARG A 50 -4.81 -4.78 13.06
CA ARG A 50 -4.95 -6.21 13.37
C ARG A 50 -5.31 -7.05 12.17
N THR A 51 -6.05 -6.49 11.23
CA THR A 51 -6.53 -7.23 10.07
C THR A 51 -5.62 -7.05 8.86
N ALA A 52 -5.07 -8.16 8.36
CA ALA A 52 -4.28 -8.18 7.13
C ALA A 52 -5.20 -8.14 5.89
N ARG A 53 -5.97 -7.04 5.72
CA ARG A 53 -6.89 -6.83 4.60
C ARG A 53 -6.46 -5.62 3.77
N CYS A 54 -6.43 -5.80 2.47
CA CYS A 54 -6.15 -4.72 1.53
C CYS A 54 -7.47 -4.14 1.01
N TRP A 55 -8.02 -3.16 1.72
CA TRP A 55 -9.23 -2.47 1.31
C TRP A 55 -8.91 -1.20 0.55
N LEU A 56 -9.65 -0.96 -0.51
CA LEU A 56 -9.60 0.26 -1.30
C LEU A 56 -11.01 0.75 -1.63
N ARG A 57 -11.14 2.04 -1.92
CA ARG A 57 -12.35 2.56 -2.56
C ARG A 57 -12.55 1.90 -3.90
N GLU A 58 -13.81 1.66 -4.30
CA GLU A 58 -14.17 0.98 -5.57
C GLU A 58 -13.41 1.56 -6.77
N ALA A 59 -13.35 2.89 -6.90
CA ALA A 59 -12.67 3.54 -8.01
C ALA A 59 -11.15 3.24 -8.03
N ALA A 60 -10.51 3.19 -6.86
CA ALA A 60 -9.09 2.83 -6.73
C ALA A 60 -8.87 1.35 -7.02
N ALA A 61 -9.73 0.47 -6.49
CA ALA A 61 -9.67 -0.97 -6.72
C ALA A 61 -9.86 -1.32 -8.21
N ALA A 62 -10.80 -0.68 -8.90
CA ALA A 62 -11.02 -0.87 -10.34
C ALA A 62 -9.79 -0.50 -11.17
N ARG A 63 -9.13 0.62 -10.86
CA ARG A 63 -7.88 1.04 -11.50
C ARG A 63 -6.75 0.04 -11.21
N LEU A 64 -6.63 -0.41 -9.95
CA LEU A 64 -5.62 -1.38 -9.56
C LEU A 64 -5.79 -2.71 -10.29
N ALA A 65 -7.03 -3.17 -10.49
CA ALA A 65 -7.33 -4.36 -11.27
C ALA A 65 -6.89 -4.23 -12.74
N GLN A 66 -7.02 -3.04 -13.35
CA GLN A 66 -6.51 -2.78 -14.70
C GLN A 66 -4.99 -2.86 -14.77
N ALA A 67 -4.28 -2.25 -13.79
CA ALA A 67 -2.82 -2.35 -13.70
C ALA A 67 -2.35 -3.80 -13.51
N ALA A 68 -3.01 -4.55 -12.60
CA ALA A 68 -2.73 -5.95 -12.36
C ALA A 68 -2.93 -6.81 -13.63
N ALA A 69 -4.01 -6.56 -14.37
CA ALA A 69 -4.27 -7.26 -15.63
C ALA A 69 -3.19 -6.98 -16.70
N ALA A 70 -2.65 -5.75 -16.73
CA ALA A 70 -1.53 -5.41 -17.62
C ALA A 70 -0.25 -6.14 -17.22
N LEU A 71 0.11 -6.11 -15.94
CA LEU A 71 1.31 -6.78 -15.40
C LEU A 71 1.25 -8.31 -15.56
N ARG A 72 0.06 -8.90 -15.40
CA ARG A 72 -0.15 -10.35 -15.57
C ARG A 72 0.19 -10.83 -16.97
N ARG A 73 -0.03 -10.03 -18.02
CA ARG A 73 0.37 -10.38 -19.39
C ARG A 73 1.89 -10.55 -19.53
N ASP A 74 2.65 -9.83 -18.71
CA ASP A 74 4.11 -9.93 -18.64
C ASP A 74 4.57 -10.99 -17.63
N GLY A 75 3.66 -11.78 -17.05
CA GLY A 75 3.99 -12.79 -16.05
C GLY A 75 4.34 -12.21 -14.68
N LEU A 76 3.87 -10.98 -14.39
CA LEU A 76 4.13 -10.28 -13.13
C LEU A 76 2.87 -10.22 -12.27
N ARG A 77 3.09 -10.16 -10.93
CA ARG A 77 2.05 -9.97 -9.92
C ARG A 77 2.35 -8.74 -9.09
N LEU A 78 1.30 -8.09 -8.59
CA LEU A 78 1.44 -7.06 -7.57
C LEU A 78 1.75 -7.69 -6.21
N VAL A 79 2.64 -7.06 -5.45
CA VAL A 79 2.84 -7.30 -4.02
C VAL A 79 2.27 -6.09 -3.29
N MET A 80 1.28 -6.29 -2.43
CA MET A 80 0.63 -5.22 -1.68
C MET A 80 1.28 -5.10 -0.30
N TRP A 81 1.93 -3.97 -0.03
CA TRP A 81 2.57 -3.68 1.26
C TRP A 81 1.68 -2.86 2.19
N ASP A 82 0.89 -1.92 1.61
CA ASP A 82 -0.15 -1.19 2.33
C ASP A 82 -1.28 -0.78 1.38
N CYS A 83 -2.48 -0.65 1.93
CA CYS A 83 -3.70 -0.24 1.22
C CYS A 83 -4.43 0.81 2.05
N TYR A 84 -5.65 0.53 2.49
CA TYR A 84 -6.29 1.37 3.49
C TYR A 84 -5.54 1.25 4.82
N ARG A 85 -5.18 2.40 5.39
CA ARG A 85 -4.57 2.54 6.72
C ARG A 85 -5.54 3.32 7.60
N PRO A 86 -6.06 2.74 8.71
CA PRO A 86 -6.92 3.45 9.62
C PRO A 86 -6.33 4.81 10.06
N PRO A 87 -7.14 5.88 10.19
CA PRO A 87 -6.67 7.14 10.75
C PRO A 87 -5.99 7.01 12.12
N SER A 88 -6.47 6.09 12.96
CA SER A 88 -5.84 5.75 14.24
C SER A 88 -4.45 5.14 14.07
N ALA A 89 -4.26 4.26 13.08
CA ALA A 89 -2.95 3.69 12.75
C ALA A 89 -1.99 4.74 12.16
N GLN A 90 -2.50 5.66 11.33
CA GLN A 90 -1.71 6.80 10.84
C GLN A 90 -1.23 7.69 11.98
N LEU A 91 -2.07 7.94 12.99
CA LEU A 91 -1.68 8.70 14.18
C LEU A 91 -0.62 7.96 14.99
N ALA A 92 -0.77 6.64 15.18
CA ALA A 92 0.22 5.82 15.89
C ALA A 92 1.57 5.78 15.15
N LEU A 93 1.55 5.71 13.81
CA LEU A 93 2.75 5.78 12.98
C LEU A 93 3.46 7.14 13.15
N TRP A 94 2.71 8.24 13.07
CA TRP A 94 3.25 9.59 13.28
C TRP A 94 3.87 9.77 14.66
N GLN A 95 3.23 9.25 15.70
CA GLN A 95 3.76 9.33 17.08
C GLN A 95 5.11 8.59 17.24
N ARG A 96 5.33 7.55 16.44
CA ARG A 96 6.60 6.79 16.43
C ARG A 96 7.66 7.45 15.57
N VAL A 97 7.26 8.05 14.45
CA VAL A 97 8.15 8.67 13.45
C VAL A 97 7.57 10.02 13.04
N PRO A 98 7.74 11.07 13.86
CA PRO A 98 7.21 12.40 13.59
C PRO A 98 8.09 13.17 12.58
N ASP A 99 8.28 12.60 11.40
CA ASP A 99 9.10 13.18 10.34
C ASP A 99 8.27 13.27 9.04
N ARG A 100 7.92 14.50 8.67
CA ARG A 100 7.12 14.79 7.46
C ARG A 100 7.75 14.37 6.15
N ARG A 101 9.04 14.03 6.14
CA ARG A 101 9.71 13.49 4.95
C ARG A 101 9.24 12.09 4.62
N PHE A 102 8.75 11.36 5.63
CA PHE A 102 8.44 9.92 5.55
C PHE A 102 7.00 9.59 5.93
N VAL A 103 6.40 10.36 6.82
CA VAL A 103 5.07 10.09 7.34
C VAL A 103 4.21 11.34 7.22
N ALA A 104 3.06 11.22 6.56
CA ALA A 104 2.10 12.31 6.48
C ALA A 104 1.59 12.65 7.89
N GLU A 105 1.78 13.90 8.32
CA GLU A 105 1.29 14.37 9.61
C GLU A 105 -0.24 14.38 9.65
N PRO A 106 -0.86 13.67 10.63
CA PRO A 106 -2.31 13.72 10.79
C PRO A 106 -2.73 15.11 11.33
N ARG A 107 -3.76 15.68 10.73
CA ARG A 107 -4.45 16.85 11.31
C ARG A 107 -5.46 16.37 12.31
N LEU A 108 -5.49 16.98 13.49
CA LEU A 108 -6.37 16.60 14.58
C LEU A 108 -7.43 17.67 14.82
N ASP A 109 -8.61 17.26 15.28
CA ASP A 109 -9.64 18.17 15.79
C ASP A 109 -9.33 18.60 17.25
N GLY A 110 -10.19 19.44 17.83
CA GLY A 110 -10.04 19.90 19.21
C GLY A 110 -10.15 18.80 20.28
N HIS A 111 -10.48 17.58 19.89
CA HIS A 111 -10.56 16.39 20.76
C HIS A 111 -9.44 15.39 20.48
N GLY A 112 -8.46 15.73 19.63
CA GLY A 112 -7.34 14.87 19.28
C GLY A 112 -7.68 13.77 18.26
N ARG A 113 -8.81 13.83 17.57
CA ARG A 113 -9.21 12.84 16.57
C ARG A 113 -8.66 13.24 15.19
N PRO A 114 -8.12 12.29 14.40
CA PRO A 114 -7.67 12.58 13.05
C PRO A 114 -8.81 13.05 12.13
N ILE A 115 -8.61 14.21 11.49
CA ILE A 115 -9.51 14.80 10.50
C ILE A 115 -8.82 15.03 9.14
N GLY A 116 -7.57 14.63 9.02
CA GLY A 116 -6.76 14.73 7.82
C GLY A 116 -5.46 13.96 7.98
N GLY A 117 -4.71 13.83 6.89
CA GLY A 117 -3.44 13.11 6.87
C GLY A 117 -3.26 12.35 5.56
N SER A 118 -2.87 11.09 5.66
CA SER A 118 -2.53 10.23 4.52
C SER A 118 -3.72 9.94 3.60
N VAL A 119 -3.43 9.78 2.30
CA VAL A 119 -4.38 9.29 1.30
C VAL A 119 -4.71 7.80 1.49
N HIS A 120 -3.83 7.03 2.14
CA HIS A 120 -4.15 5.67 2.61
C HIS A 120 -5.38 5.64 3.51
N SER A 121 -5.51 6.59 4.44
CA SER A 121 -6.68 6.70 5.33
C SER A 121 -7.98 7.12 4.62
N ARG A 122 -7.90 7.41 3.33
CA ARG A 122 -9.04 7.71 2.44
C ARG A 122 -9.38 6.53 1.52
N GLY A 123 -8.58 5.46 1.55
CA GLY A 123 -8.71 4.29 0.68
C GLY A 123 -8.32 4.54 -0.77
N GLY A 124 -7.48 5.55 -1.01
CA GLY A 124 -7.06 5.96 -2.36
C GLY A 124 -5.57 5.76 -2.65
N ALA A 125 -4.77 5.34 -1.69
CA ALA A 125 -3.35 5.10 -1.89
C ALA A 125 -2.98 3.64 -1.67
N ILE A 126 -1.88 3.23 -2.28
CA ILE A 126 -1.29 1.90 -2.19
C ILE A 126 0.23 2.00 -2.09
N ASP A 127 0.83 1.13 -1.27
CA ASP A 127 2.25 0.83 -1.30
C ASP A 127 2.44 -0.55 -1.90
N VAL A 128 3.19 -0.63 -3.01
CA VAL A 128 3.24 -1.83 -3.84
C VAL A 128 4.62 -2.13 -4.39
N SER A 129 4.84 -3.41 -4.67
CA SER A 129 6.01 -3.95 -5.34
C SER A 129 5.59 -4.97 -6.41
N LEU A 130 6.55 -5.66 -6.98
CA LEU A 130 6.34 -6.70 -7.98
C LEU A 130 6.88 -8.06 -7.52
N ALA A 131 6.17 -9.09 -7.93
CA ALA A 131 6.62 -10.48 -7.88
C ALA A 131 6.53 -11.11 -9.27
N ASP A 132 7.23 -12.22 -9.45
CA ASP A 132 7.11 -13.07 -10.64
C ASP A 132 5.80 -13.89 -10.60
N ARG A 133 5.60 -14.73 -11.64
CA ARG A 133 4.43 -15.61 -11.75
C ARG A 133 4.30 -16.61 -10.60
N ALA A 134 5.39 -17.00 -9.97
CA ALA A 134 5.39 -17.89 -8.81
C ALA A 134 5.14 -17.15 -7.48
N GLY A 135 5.13 -15.81 -7.48
CA GLY A 135 4.98 -14.98 -6.29
C GLY A 135 6.31 -14.64 -5.62
N ALA A 136 7.46 -14.96 -6.24
CA ALA A 136 8.77 -14.59 -5.71
C ALA A 136 9.01 -13.07 -5.95
N PRO A 137 9.43 -12.31 -4.91
CA PRO A 137 9.67 -10.87 -5.05
C PRO A 137 10.75 -10.56 -6.10
N LEU A 138 10.51 -9.54 -6.91
CA LEU A 138 11.50 -9.03 -7.86
C LEU A 138 12.46 -8.06 -7.18
N VAL A 139 13.63 -7.90 -7.79
CA VAL A 139 14.61 -6.89 -7.35
C VAL A 139 14.02 -5.49 -7.61
N MET A 140 13.85 -4.72 -6.55
CA MET A 140 13.36 -3.34 -6.57
C MET A 140 14.43 -2.40 -5.98
N PRO A 141 14.26 -1.05 -6.06
CA PRO A 141 15.29 -0.12 -5.59
C PRO A 141 15.67 -0.28 -4.12
N THR A 142 14.67 -0.47 -3.26
CA THR A 142 14.82 -0.67 -1.81
C THR A 142 13.71 -1.59 -1.31
N ASP A 143 13.73 -1.95 -0.02
CA ASP A 143 12.55 -2.50 0.66
C ASP A 143 11.55 -1.38 1.00
N HIS A 144 10.37 -1.73 1.51
CA HIS A 144 9.35 -0.81 2.02
C HIS A 144 9.88 -0.02 3.21
N ASP A 145 9.50 1.25 3.31
CA ASP A 145 9.92 2.15 4.38
C ASP A 145 11.45 2.31 4.52
N ASP A 146 12.20 2.09 3.46
CA ASP A 146 13.61 2.44 3.42
C ASP A 146 13.74 3.95 3.20
N PHE A 147 13.94 4.69 4.26
CA PHE A 147 14.09 6.16 4.23
C PHE A 147 15.51 6.64 3.93
N SER A 148 16.30 5.78 3.29
CA SER A 148 17.57 6.23 2.68
C SER A 148 17.32 7.15 1.47
N GLY A 149 18.34 7.77 0.97
CA GLY A 149 18.27 8.55 -0.27
C GLY A 149 17.85 7.73 -1.50
N ALA A 150 17.79 6.40 -1.42
CA ALA A 150 17.36 5.50 -2.49
C ALA A 150 15.84 5.31 -2.56
N ALA A 151 15.06 5.75 -1.55
CA ALA A 151 13.61 5.61 -1.48
C ALA A 151 12.88 6.23 -2.69
N SER A 152 13.41 7.28 -3.30
CA SER A 152 12.87 7.87 -4.53
C SER A 152 12.94 6.94 -5.75
N GLY A 153 13.83 5.94 -5.71
CA GLY A 153 14.13 5.06 -6.84
C GLY A 153 14.90 5.74 -7.99
N ALA A 154 15.28 7.01 -7.87
CA ALA A 154 15.92 7.77 -8.95
C ALA A 154 17.29 7.20 -9.35
N GLY A 155 18.03 6.62 -8.39
CA GLY A 155 19.33 5.97 -8.60
C GLY A 155 19.26 4.50 -9.02
N ALA A 156 18.08 3.94 -9.26
CA ALA A 156 17.93 2.53 -9.60
C ALA A 156 18.62 2.17 -10.92
N THR A 157 19.30 1.04 -10.92
CA THR A 157 20.03 0.51 -12.08
C THR A 157 19.64 -0.94 -12.39
N GLY A 158 20.08 -1.49 -13.49
CA GLY A 158 19.91 -2.91 -13.81
C GLY A 158 18.47 -3.41 -13.75
N ALA A 159 18.26 -4.49 -13.02
CA ALA A 159 16.94 -5.12 -12.86
C ALA A 159 15.96 -4.23 -12.08
N ALA A 160 16.43 -3.60 -11.01
CA ALA A 160 15.58 -2.69 -10.20
C ALA A 160 14.99 -1.57 -11.04
N ARG A 161 15.78 -0.91 -11.90
CA ARG A 161 15.30 0.13 -12.81
C ARG A 161 14.24 -0.38 -13.78
N ARG A 162 14.47 -1.56 -14.39
CA ARG A 162 13.50 -2.16 -15.34
C ARG A 162 12.18 -2.51 -14.65
N ASN A 163 12.25 -3.12 -13.45
CA ASN A 163 11.08 -3.53 -12.70
C ASN A 163 10.28 -2.31 -12.21
N LEU A 164 10.97 -1.29 -11.70
CA LEU A 164 10.33 -0.02 -11.31
C LEU A 164 9.63 0.65 -12.51
N ALA A 165 10.24 0.65 -13.69
CA ALA A 165 9.63 1.22 -14.89
C ALA A 165 8.36 0.47 -15.29
N ARG A 166 8.33 -0.88 -15.19
CA ARG A 166 7.13 -1.70 -15.43
C ARG A 166 6.01 -1.38 -14.45
N LEU A 167 6.34 -1.34 -13.14
CA LEU A 167 5.38 -1.01 -12.09
C LEU A 167 4.76 0.37 -12.32
N ARG A 168 5.61 1.40 -12.47
CA ARG A 168 5.16 2.79 -12.71
C ARG A 168 4.35 2.91 -13.99
N GLY A 169 4.78 2.29 -15.07
CA GLY A 169 4.06 2.31 -16.34
C GLY A 169 2.66 1.75 -16.23
N ALA A 170 2.49 0.57 -15.62
CA ALA A 170 1.19 -0.08 -15.46
C ALA A 170 0.25 0.74 -14.56
N LEU A 171 0.74 1.22 -13.42
CA LEU A 171 -0.06 2.00 -12.47
C LEU A 171 -0.44 3.37 -13.02
N THR A 172 0.49 4.08 -13.68
CA THR A 172 0.21 5.38 -14.27
C THR A 172 -0.81 5.27 -15.42
N ALA A 173 -0.68 4.25 -16.27
CA ALA A 173 -1.65 3.98 -17.32
C ALA A 173 -3.05 3.67 -16.78
N ALA A 174 -3.15 3.11 -15.57
CA ALA A 174 -4.41 2.85 -14.88
C ALA A 174 -4.93 4.06 -14.08
N GLY A 175 -4.22 5.20 -14.08
CA GLY A 175 -4.67 6.43 -13.43
C GLY A 175 -4.24 6.56 -11.96
N PHE A 176 -3.14 5.93 -11.59
CA PHE A 176 -2.43 6.23 -10.35
C PHE A 176 -1.30 7.23 -10.59
N HIS A 177 -1.00 8.03 -9.58
CA HIS A 177 0.09 8.99 -9.58
C HIS A 177 1.15 8.58 -8.56
N PRO A 178 2.43 8.42 -8.97
CA PRO A 178 3.52 8.19 -8.04
C PRO A 178 3.86 9.48 -7.30
N ILE A 179 4.41 9.37 -6.09
CA ILE A 179 5.08 10.49 -5.41
C ILE A 179 6.60 10.40 -5.64
N ALA A 180 7.27 11.54 -5.54
CA ALA A 180 8.70 11.61 -5.86
C ALA A 180 9.60 11.01 -4.76
N SER A 181 9.16 11.05 -3.50
CA SER A 181 9.93 10.60 -2.33
C SER A 181 9.99 9.09 -2.18
N GLU A 182 8.97 8.36 -2.67
CA GLU A 182 8.78 6.93 -2.41
C GLU A 182 8.43 6.19 -3.70
N TRP A 183 9.29 5.28 -4.13
CA TRP A 183 9.09 4.56 -5.38
C TRP A 183 7.90 3.58 -5.36
N TRP A 184 7.50 3.14 -4.18
CA TRP A 184 6.42 2.16 -3.94
C TRP A 184 5.04 2.79 -3.80
N HIS A 185 4.97 4.10 -3.46
CA HIS A 185 3.72 4.79 -3.14
C HIS A 185 3.03 5.37 -4.38
N PHE A 186 1.73 5.07 -4.50
CA PHE A 186 0.88 5.55 -5.60
C PHE A 186 -0.50 5.95 -5.09
N GLU A 187 -1.02 7.07 -5.62
CA GLU A 187 -2.33 7.61 -5.28
C GLU A 187 -3.28 7.53 -6.47
N ALA A 188 -4.48 6.99 -6.28
CA ALA A 188 -5.51 6.95 -7.32
C ALA A 188 -6.06 8.36 -7.58
N ALA A 189 -6.19 8.75 -8.86
CA ALA A 189 -6.73 10.04 -9.23
C ALA A 189 -8.13 10.25 -8.65
N GLY A 190 -8.34 11.45 -8.05
CA GLY A 190 -9.64 11.87 -7.50
C GLY A 190 -9.94 11.39 -6.07
N THR A 191 -9.04 10.65 -5.41
CA THR A 191 -9.29 10.12 -4.07
C THR A 191 -8.78 11.00 -2.93
N GLY A 192 -7.88 11.95 -3.19
CA GLY A 192 -7.27 12.82 -2.18
C GLY A 192 -8.27 13.69 -1.39
N GLY A 193 -9.44 14.00 -1.98
CA GLY A 193 -10.55 14.72 -1.34
C GLY A 193 -11.60 13.84 -0.65
N ALA A 194 -11.49 12.50 -0.73
CA ALA A 194 -12.44 11.61 -0.10
C ALA A 194 -12.41 11.75 1.45
N PRO A 195 -13.54 11.53 2.14
CA PRO A 195 -13.57 11.61 3.60
C PRO A 195 -12.68 10.55 4.23
N LEU A 196 -12.10 10.89 5.39
CA LEU A 196 -11.53 9.90 6.28
C LEU A 196 -12.65 9.02 6.84
N VAL A 197 -12.38 7.74 6.95
CA VAL A 197 -13.31 6.76 7.55
C VAL A 197 -12.48 5.86 8.46
N GLU A 198 -12.90 5.67 9.69
CA GLU A 198 -12.35 4.63 10.56
C GLU A 198 -13.13 3.36 10.26
N LEU A 199 -12.52 2.43 9.52
CA LEU A 199 -13.12 1.12 9.27
C LEU A 199 -12.83 0.17 10.43
N PRO A 200 -13.69 -0.83 10.65
CA PRO A 200 -13.42 -1.88 11.64
C PRO A 200 -12.10 -2.58 11.35
N ASP A 201 -11.30 -2.75 12.39
CA ASP A 201 -10.01 -3.44 12.34
C ASP A 201 -10.20 -4.92 12.73
#